data_58b728fff3d4de7fd1f8b8b86f267610
#
_entry.id   58b728fff3d4de7fd1f8b8b86f267610
#
_cell.length_a   1.000
_cell.length_b   1.000
_cell.length_c   1.000
_cell.angle_alpha   90.00
_cell.angle_beta   90.00
_cell.angle_gamma   90.00
#
_symmetry.space_group_name_H-M   'P 1'
#
loop_
_entity.id
_entity.type
_entity.pdbx_description
1 polymer ?
#
loop_
_entity_poly.entity_id
_entity_poly.type
_entity_poly.pdbx_seq_one_letter_code
_entity_poly.pdbx_strand_id
1 'polypeptide(L)'
;MRPVIPAVRRTGLLCALTATAALLPATPVPAAPPPAAALRFGACPDSVPAPPPPAHVECGHLSVPLDRSHPDGTHLRIAVSRIRASGPASERRGVLLVNPGGPGGSGLPYAVTKRAKLPERVRRSYDVIGFDPRGTGASAPADCGPMGGLFDSPGPDPVPEGQAAGKAYLDTLRRTADDCAHGVKDALPYLSTTETARDMDAIRAALGEPRIGFLGVSYGSYLGAAYAAQFPGRVGRMVLDSVVGPREWYDFDLVQSRALIRQRAVFFAWAARHEKRFGLGADGAAVRAAYQRVRDGLAKHPVDGFGAAEFDRTVYRALGRTERWAGLADGLRTYLHDGTTGPLRPEEPFDGAASRTYEAANRTVKCADGPAPTPARVMADIRRMRRLDPQPLLTGMEASVCAYWHHRPAHRTPLGSPKAPPVLLIASAHDPVTPVEGARALQRRLPGSRLVSLHNDYSHGVFASRGNGCVDGTAAAYLVDGTVPPADVHCSGPGLPTP
;
A
#
# COMPACT_ATOMS: atom_id res chain seq x y z
N MET A 1 5.51 -95.21 3.15
CA MET A 1 4.73 -95.47 1.95
C MET A 1 4.68 -94.17 1.14
N ARG A 2 5.37 -94.12 -0.01
CA ARG A 2 5.34 -92.98 -0.95
C ARG A 2 4.38 -93.32 -2.05
N PRO A 3 3.49 -92.44 -2.53
CA PRO A 3 2.81 -92.65 -3.76
C PRO A 3 3.53 -92.00 -4.95
N VAL A 4 3.52 -92.70 -6.07
CA VAL A 4 4.10 -92.44 -7.38
C VAL A 4 3.28 -91.38 -8.13
N ILE A 5 3.97 -90.41 -8.79
CA ILE A 5 3.36 -89.43 -9.65
C ILE A 5 3.54 -89.84 -11.14
N PRO A 6 2.52 -89.86 -11.96
CA PRO A 6 2.67 -90.14 -13.39
C PRO A 6 3.01 -88.89 -14.21
N ALA A 7 3.93 -89.03 -15.15
CA ALA A 7 4.38 -88.03 -16.13
C ALA A 7 3.30 -87.64 -17.12
N VAL A 8 3.07 -86.34 -17.30
CA VAL A 8 2.21 -85.76 -18.38
C VAL A 8 3.12 -85.15 -19.43
N ARG A 9 2.92 -85.65 -20.69
CA ARG A 9 3.57 -85.17 -21.91
C ARG A 9 3.16 -83.68 -22.20
N ARG A 10 4.13 -82.82 -22.42
CA ARG A 10 3.93 -81.43 -22.92
C ARG A 10 3.89 -81.45 -24.45
N THR A 11 2.74 -81.12 -25.02
CA THR A 11 2.58 -80.73 -26.43
C THR A 11 2.78 -79.23 -26.52
N GLY A 12 3.81 -78.79 -27.24
CA GLY A 12 4.12 -77.35 -27.44
C GLY A 12 3.14 -76.76 -28.48
N LEU A 13 2.54 -75.67 -28.09
CA LEU A 13 1.77 -74.76 -28.97
C LEU A 13 2.56 -73.50 -29.13
N LEU A 14 3.12 -73.23 -30.34
CA LEU A 14 3.74 -71.96 -30.70
C LEU A 14 2.63 -70.94 -30.93
N CYS A 15 2.48 -69.99 -30.03
CA CYS A 15 1.73 -68.73 -30.26
C CYS A 15 2.66 -67.65 -30.83
N ALA A 16 2.44 -67.32 -32.11
CA ALA A 16 3.07 -66.13 -32.70
C ALA A 16 2.43 -64.84 -32.10
N LEU A 17 3.18 -64.05 -31.30
CA LEU A 17 2.78 -62.76 -30.85
C LEU A 17 3.07 -61.71 -31.94
N THR A 18 2.06 -61.22 -32.61
CA THR A 18 2.09 -60.02 -33.44
C THR A 18 2.03 -58.79 -32.53
N ALA A 19 3.15 -58.08 -32.40
CA ALA A 19 3.19 -56.81 -31.70
C ALA A 19 2.58 -55.70 -32.58
N THR A 20 1.35 -55.32 -32.29
CA THR A 20 0.75 -54.07 -32.82
C THR A 20 1.27 -52.90 -32.02
N ALA A 21 2.19 -52.09 -32.60
CA ALA A 21 2.61 -50.85 -32.07
C ALA A 21 1.46 -49.81 -32.12
N ALA A 22 0.80 -49.56 -31.01
CA ALA A 22 -0.17 -48.46 -30.88
C ALA A 22 0.59 -47.14 -30.88
N LEU A 23 0.49 -46.38 -31.95
CA LEU A 23 0.92 -44.96 -32.02
C LEU A 23 -0.01 -44.17 -31.10
N LEU A 24 0.47 -43.81 -29.89
CA LEU A 24 -0.17 -42.83 -29.01
C LEU A 24 -0.06 -41.45 -29.67
N PRO A 25 -1.15 -40.66 -29.78
CA PRO A 25 -1.07 -39.32 -30.28
C PRO A 25 -0.20 -38.50 -29.34
N ALA A 26 0.84 -37.81 -29.89
CA ALA A 26 1.68 -36.89 -29.17
C ALA A 26 0.80 -35.75 -28.63
N THR A 27 0.70 -35.60 -27.31
CA THR A 27 0.08 -34.45 -26.70
C THR A 27 0.87 -33.21 -27.10
N PRO A 28 0.24 -32.13 -27.59
CA PRO A 28 0.95 -30.92 -27.94
C PRO A 28 1.64 -30.37 -26.67
N VAL A 29 2.96 -30.27 -26.71
CA VAL A 29 3.73 -29.57 -25.68
C VAL A 29 3.27 -28.13 -25.71
N PRO A 30 2.82 -27.54 -24.58
CA PRO A 30 2.46 -26.11 -24.53
C PRO A 30 3.65 -25.28 -25.02
N ALA A 31 3.42 -24.42 -26.01
CA ALA A 31 4.44 -23.50 -26.48
C ALA A 31 5.03 -22.74 -25.29
N ALA A 32 6.37 -22.70 -25.23
CA ALA A 32 7.04 -21.88 -24.21
C ALA A 32 6.53 -20.43 -24.31
N PRO A 33 6.21 -19.77 -23.18
CA PRO A 33 5.79 -18.39 -23.24
C PRO A 33 6.85 -17.56 -23.98
N PRO A 34 6.44 -16.57 -24.79
CA PRO A 34 7.37 -15.71 -25.51
C PRO A 34 8.37 -15.09 -24.51
N PRO A 35 9.63 -14.90 -24.90
CA PRO A 35 10.64 -14.32 -24.02
C PRO A 35 10.12 -12.98 -23.53
N ALA A 36 10.14 -12.77 -22.20
CA ALA A 36 9.74 -11.53 -21.58
C ALA A 36 10.51 -10.37 -22.24
N ALA A 37 9.81 -9.32 -22.66
CA ALA A 37 10.43 -8.16 -23.26
C ALA A 37 11.55 -7.66 -22.35
N ALA A 38 12.79 -7.60 -22.86
CA ALA A 38 13.95 -7.25 -22.06
C ALA A 38 13.81 -5.79 -21.56
N LEU A 39 13.89 -5.61 -20.26
CA LEU A 39 13.88 -4.28 -19.62
C LEU A 39 15.19 -3.57 -19.96
N ARG A 40 15.10 -2.50 -20.76
CA ARG A 40 16.25 -1.66 -21.11
C ARG A 40 16.27 -0.44 -20.20
N PHE A 41 17.41 -0.22 -19.55
CA PHE A 41 17.63 0.90 -18.64
C PHE A 41 18.38 2.04 -19.34
N GLY A 42 18.00 3.28 -19.01
CA GLY A 42 18.61 4.53 -19.47
C GLY A 42 18.43 5.64 -18.44
N ALA A 43 18.48 6.89 -18.89
CA ALA A 43 18.27 8.04 -18.02
C ALA A 43 16.86 8.05 -17.40
N CYS A 44 16.76 8.51 -16.17
CA CYS A 44 15.49 8.71 -15.49
C CYS A 44 14.87 10.07 -15.86
N PRO A 45 13.53 10.22 -15.74
CA PRO A 45 12.87 11.54 -15.83
C PRO A 45 13.27 12.43 -14.65
N ASP A 46 13.14 13.77 -14.83
CA ASP A 46 13.51 14.78 -13.81
C ASP A 46 12.75 14.62 -12.47
N SER A 47 11.58 13.99 -12.50
CA SER A 47 10.80 13.68 -11.29
C SER A 47 11.45 12.63 -10.37
N VAL A 48 12.49 11.93 -10.84
CA VAL A 48 13.26 10.96 -10.04
C VAL A 48 14.53 11.64 -9.53
N PRO A 49 14.69 11.87 -8.23
CA PRO A 49 15.86 12.52 -7.69
C PRO A 49 17.12 11.67 -7.89
N ALA A 50 18.26 12.33 -8.09
CA ALA A 50 19.54 11.63 -8.11
C ALA A 50 19.87 11.07 -6.71
N PRO A 51 20.33 9.81 -6.60
CA PRO A 51 20.83 9.30 -5.31
C PRO A 51 22.16 9.94 -4.96
N PRO A 52 22.53 9.97 -3.66
CA PRO A 52 23.87 10.40 -3.25
C PRO A 52 24.97 9.56 -3.94
N PRO A 53 26.07 10.20 -4.42
CA PRO A 53 27.21 9.48 -4.98
C PRO A 53 27.79 8.44 -4.00
N PRO A 54 28.40 7.34 -4.48
CA PRO A 54 28.64 6.96 -5.89
C PRO A 54 27.45 6.22 -6.55
N ALA A 55 26.27 6.19 -5.94
CA ALA A 55 25.12 5.47 -6.49
C ALA A 55 24.55 6.21 -7.71
N HIS A 56 24.05 5.42 -8.67
CA HIS A 56 23.36 5.92 -9.85
C HIS A 56 21.98 5.27 -9.93
N VAL A 57 20.98 6.04 -10.38
CA VAL A 57 19.65 5.54 -10.71
C VAL A 57 19.51 5.47 -12.24
N GLU A 58 18.99 4.37 -12.72
CA GLU A 58 18.65 4.15 -14.13
C GLU A 58 17.18 3.76 -14.23
N CYS A 59 16.51 4.17 -15.29
CA CYS A 59 15.08 3.95 -15.51
C CYS A 59 14.81 3.22 -16.81
N GLY A 60 13.70 2.49 -16.85
CA GLY A 60 13.25 1.76 -18.03
C GLY A 60 11.74 1.52 -17.98
N HIS A 61 11.22 0.91 -19.04
CA HIS A 61 9.80 0.56 -19.11
C HIS A 61 9.65 -0.89 -19.54
N LEU A 62 8.68 -1.57 -18.92
CA LEU A 62 8.25 -2.90 -19.28
C LEU A 62 6.85 -2.83 -19.90
N SER A 63 6.69 -3.39 -21.10
CA SER A 63 5.36 -3.55 -21.72
C SER A 63 4.64 -4.73 -21.10
N VAL A 64 3.41 -4.52 -20.62
CA VAL A 64 2.53 -5.56 -20.07
C VAL A 64 1.14 -5.43 -20.65
N PRO A 65 0.39 -6.52 -20.87
CA PRO A 65 -1.01 -6.43 -21.30
C PRO A 65 -1.87 -5.66 -20.29
N LEU A 66 -2.76 -4.81 -20.78
CA LEU A 66 -3.81 -4.21 -19.94
C LEU A 66 -4.72 -5.33 -19.41
N ASP A 67 -5.26 -6.13 -20.32
CA ASP A 67 -6.05 -7.33 -20.05
C ASP A 67 -5.24 -8.57 -20.38
N ARG A 68 -4.93 -9.38 -19.36
CA ARG A 68 -4.12 -10.61 -19.54
C ARG A 68 -4.88 -11.75 -20.19
N SER A 69 -6.21 -11.66 -20.32
CA SER A 69 -7.00 -12.59 -21.11
C SER A 69 -6.91 -12.33 -22.62
N HIS A 70 -6.48 -11.10 -22.98
CA HIS A 70 -6.21 -10.66 -24.35
C HIS A 70 -4.78 -10.15 -24.47
N PRO A 71 -3.77 -11.02 -24.44
CA PRO A 71 -2.36 -10.62 -24.34
C PRO A 71 -1.84 -9.84 -25.55
N ASP A 72 -2.49 -9.95 -26.69
CA ASP A 72 -2.13 -9.22 -27.92
C ASP A 72 -2.92 -7.89 -28.08
N GLY A 73 -3.74 -7.53 -27.08
CA GLY A 73 -4.53 -6.30 -27.06
C GLY A 73 -3.75 -5.07 -26.61
N THR A 74 -4.45 -4.15 -25.95
CA THR A 74 -3.84 -2.93 -25.40
C THR A 74 -2.77 -3.26 -24.36
N HIS A 75 -1.62 -2.58 -24.44
CA HIS A 75 -0.52 -2.72 -23.49
C HIS A 75 -0.32 -1.46 -22.68
N LEU A 76 0.11 -1.65 -21.43
CA LEU A 76 0.61 -0.60 -20.55
C LEU A 76 2.15 -0.63 -20.50
N ARG A 77 2.74 0.53 -20.31
CA ARG A 77 4.18 0.66 -20.05
C ARG A 77 4.39 0.86 -18.55
N ILE A 78 4.90 -0.15 -17.86
CA ILE A 78 5.25 -0.06 -16.45
C ILE A 78 6.64 0.55 -16.32
N ALA A 79 6.72 1.71 -15.68
CA ALA A 79 7.97 2.40 -15.42
C ALA A 79 8.70 1.76 -14.22
N VAL A 80 10.00 1.55 -14.38
CA VAL A 80 10.86 0.87 -13.40
C VAL A 80 12.13 1.68 -13.22
N SER A 81 12.56 1.87 -11.97
CA SER A 81 13.89 2.42 -11.64
C SER A 81 14.77 1.36 -10.99
N ARG A 82 16.09 1.45 -11.20
CA ARG A 82 17.06 0.55 -10.60
C ARG A 82 18.23 1.32 -10.02
N ILE A 83 18.62 0.96 -8.81
CA ILE A 83 19.87 1.39 -8.18
C ILE A 83 20.61 0.14 -7.78
N ARG A 84 21.78 -0.09 -8.39
CA ARG A 84 22.56 -1.31 -8.17
C ARG A 84 23.07 -1.44 -6.75
N ALA A 85 23.27 -2.66 -6.30
CA ALA A 85 23.95 -2.99 -5.05
C ALA A 85 25.35 -2.35 -5.04
N SER A 86 25.77 -1.82 -3.87
CA SER A 86 27.07 -1.17 -3.72
C SER A 86 28.19 -2.12 -3.31
N GLY A 87 27.86 -3.37 -2.97
CA GLY A 87 28.83 -4.41 -2.64
C GLY A 87 29.33 -5.18 -3.87
N PRO A 88 30.34 -6.04 -3.70
CA PRO A 88 30.82 -6.92 -4.77
C PRO A 88 29.73 -7.93 -5.18
N ALA A 89 29.87 -8.51 -6.38
CA ALA A 89 28.91 -9.46 -6.93
C ALA A 89 28.68 -10.69 -6.02
N SER A 90 29.71 -11.11 -5.26
CA SER A 90 29.63 -12.22 -4.29
C SER A 90 28.67 -11.95 -3.11
N GLU A 91 28.44 -10.68 -2.77
CA GLU A 91 27.50 -10.28 -1.71
C GLU A 91 26.08 -10.08 -2.24
N ARG A 92 25.89 -10.02 -3.55
CA ARG A 92 24.58 -9.75 -4.15
C ARG A 92 23.59 -10.88 -3.85
N ARG A 93 22.41 -10.52 -3.34
CA ARG A 93 21.28 -11.42 -2.99
C ARG A 93 20.13 -11.35 -3.99
N GLY A 94 20.27 -10.55 -5.05
CA GLY A 94 19.23 -10.35 -6.06
C GLY A 94 18.67 -8.94 -6.04
N VAL A 95 17.38 -8.81 -6.33
CA VAL A 95 16.65 -7.54 -6.36
C VAL A 95 15.74 -7.39 -5.14
N LEU A 96 15.62 -6.15 -4.67
CA LEU A 96 14.64 -5.74 -3.65
C LEU A 96 13.68 -4.73 -4.29
N LEU A 97 12.51 -5.19 -4.68
CA LEU A 97 11.44 -4.28 -5.12
C LEU A 97 10.92 -3.50 -3.92
N VAL A 98 10.70 -2.20 -4.08
CA VAL A 98 10.16 -1.34 -3.02
C VAL A 98 8.88 -0.65 -3.46
N ASN A 99 7.91 -0.52 -2.54
CA ASN A 99 6.65 0.16 -2.80
C ASN A 99 6.25 1.04 -1.60
N PRO A 100 5.97 2.35 -1.80
CA PRO A 100 5.64 3.29 -0.73
C PRO A 100 4.25 3.09 -0.15
N GLY A 101 3.36 2.46 -0.89
CA GLY A 101 1.94 2.34 -0.54
C GLY A 101 1.06 3.40 -1.19
N GLY A 102 0.07 3.82 -0.47
CA GLY A 102 -1.06 4.63 -0.90
C GLY A 102 -2.34 3.82 -0.82
N PRO A 103 -2.86 3.18 -1.90
CA PRO A 103 -2.32 3.05 -3.27
C PRO A 103 -2.16 4.40 -3.98
N GLY A 104 -1.37 4.41 -5.07
CA GLY A 104 -1.11 5.61 -5.89
C GLY A 104 0.25 6.26 -5.67
N GLY A 105 1.05 5.80 -4.70
CA GLY A 105 2.41 6.30 -4.50
C GLY A 105 3.37 5.83 -5.60
N SER A 106 4.13 6.77 -6.21
CA SER A 106 5.15 6.46 -7.20
C SER A 106 6.32 5.73 -6.57
N GLY A 107 6.72 4.61 -7.17
CA GLY A 107 7.84 3.79 -6.72
C GLY A 107 9.18 4.24 -7.26
N LEU A 108 9.22 4.96 -8.40
CA LEU A 108 10.48 5.41 -9.01
C LEU A 108 11.28 6.30 -8.05
N PRO A 109 10.78 7.46 -7.60
CA PRO A 109 11.49 8.31 -6.65
C PRO A 109 11.61 7.66 -5.26
N TYR A 110 10.64 6.79 -4.90
CA TYR A 110 10.69 6.10 -3.62
C TYR A 110 11.88 5.16 -3.48
N ALA A 111 12.29 4.48 -4.56
CA ALA A 111 13.48 3.63 -4.54
C ALA A 111 14.73 4.42 -4.13
N VAL A 112 14.88 5.66 -4.61
CA VAL A 112 16.01 6.54 -4.27
C VAL A 112 15.95 6.94 -2.79
N THR A 113 14.81 7.49 -2.37
CA THR A 113 14.63 7.99 -0.99
C THR A 113 14.67 6.87 0.05
N LYS A 114 14.12 5.70 -0.28
CA LYS A 114 14.14 4.54 0.63
C LYS A 114 15.53 3.93 0.72
N ARG A 115 16.22 3.74 -0.42
CA ARG A 115 17.58 3.21 -0.43
C ARG A 115 18.54 4.04 0.42
N ALA A 116 18.42 5.37 0.38
CA ALA A 116 19.26 6.26 1.19
C ALA A 116 19.16 5.97 2.71
N LYS A 117 18.03 5.45 3.16
CA LYS A 117 17.74 5.13 4.57
C LYS A 117 17.94 3.65 4.92
N LEU A 118 18.06 2.75 3.93
CA LEU A 118 18.30 1.32 4.20
C LEU A 118 19.63 1.12 4.93
N PRO A 119 19.72 0.14 5.85
CA PRO A 119 20.99 -0.28 6.44
C PRO A 119 22.04 -0.60 5.36
N GLU A 120 23.31 -0.27 5.62
CA GLU A 120 24.38 -0.44 4.65
C GLU A 120 24.48 -1.87 4.12
N ARG A 121 24.34 -2.87 4.98
CA ARG A 121 24.34 -4.29 4.57
C ARG A 121 23.30 -4.60 3.50
N VAL A 122 22.10 -4.02 3.61
CA VAL A 122 21.03 -4.20 2.62
C VAL A 122 21.37 -3.51 1.30
N ARG A 123 21.91 -2.27 1.36
CA ARG A 123 22.36 -1.53 0.17
C ARG A 123 23.49 -2.22 -0.58
N ARG A 124 24.38 -2.92 0.16
CA ARG A 124 25.48 -3.69 -0.44
C ARG A 124 24.97 -4.96 -1.14
N SER A 125 23.87 -5.54 -0.65
CA SER A 125 23.41 -6.88 -1.05
C SER A 125 22.31 -6.88 -2.10
N TYR A 126 21.59 -5.77 -2.31
CA TYR A 126 20.44 -5.75 -3.21
C TYR A 126 20.50 -4.62 -4.25
N ASP A 127 20.17 -4.97 -5.49
CA ASP A 127 19.71 -3.95 -6.43
C ASP A 127 18.32 -3.49 -5.96
N VAL A 128 18.18 -2.21 -5.66
CA VAL A 128 16.88 -1.64 -5.25
C VAL A 128 16.10 -1.23 -6.47
N ILE A 129 14.90 -1.81 -6.61
CA ILE A 129 14.02 -1.61 -7.76
C ILE A 129 12.78 -0.85 -7.30
N GLY A 130 12.57 0.34 -7.86
CA GLY A 130 11.30 1.04 -7.81
C GLY A 130 10.46 0.72 -9.03
N PHE A 131 9.16 0.78 -8.90
CA PHE A 131 8.25 0.74 -10.04
C PHE A 131 7.00 1.54 -9.73
N ASP A 132 6.46 2.19 -10.74
CA ASP A 132 5.15 2.81 -10.64
C ASP A 132 4.10 1.74 -10.97
N PRO A 133 3.19 1.43 -10.04
CA PRO A 133 2.07 0.54 -10.34
C PRO A 133 1.25 1.05 -11.53
N ARG A 134 0.55 0.16 -12.23
CA ARG A 134 -0.40 0.55 -13.27
C ARG A 134 -1.38 1.61 -12.76
N GLY A 135 -1.62 2.65 -13.54
CA GLY A 135 -2.42 3.79 -13.12
C GLY A 135 -1.71 4.81 -12.23
N THR A 136 -0.41 4.67 -12.00
CA THR A 136 0.36 5.56 -11.11
C THR A 136 1.55 6.17 -11.83
N GLY A 137 1.87 7.42 -11.53
CA GLY A 137 3.10 8.09 -11.96
C GLY A 137 3.36 7.99 -13.46
N ALA A 138 4.51 7.41 -13.85
CA ALA A 138 4.91 7.22 -15.26
C ALA A 138 4.34 5.92 -15.87
N SER A 139 3.47 5.18 -15.17
CA SER A 139 2.84 3.94 -15.64
C SER A 139 1.37 4.14 -15.99
N ALA A 140 1.09 4.96 -17.01
CA ALA A 140 -0.25 5.31 -17.47
C ALA A 140 -1.14 5.80 -16.32
N PRO A 141 -0.87 6.99 -15.78
CA PRO A 141 -1.53 7.51 -14.59
C PRO A 141 -3.05 7.55 -14.77
N ALA A 142 -3.77 7.13 -13.75
CA ALA A 142 -5.21 7.27 -13.70
C ALA A 142 -5.57 8.77 -13.68
N ASP A 143 -6.43 9.19 -14.58
CA ASP A 143 -6.98 10.54 -14.61
C ASP A 143 -8.50 10.44 -14.42
N CYS A 144 -8.96 10.91 -13.27
CA CYS A 144 -10.38 11.01 -12.94
C CYS A 144 -10.92 12.43 -13.12
N GLY A 145 -10.22 13.30 -13.84
CA GLY A 145 -10.63 14.68 -14.05
C GLY A 145 -10.92 15.43 -12.75
N PRO A 146 -12.08 16.13 -12.64
CA PRO A 146 -12.41 16.95 -11.47
C PRO A 146 -12.81 16.14 -10.22
N MET A 147 -12.99 14.82 -10.33
CA MET A 147 -13.43 13.96 -9.23
C MET A 147 -14.64 14.52 -8.45
N GLY A 148 -15.66 14.97 -9.18
CA GLY A 148 -16.92 15.48 -8.63
C GLY A 148 -16.79 16.72 -7.74
N GLY A 149 -15.64 17.40 -7.77
CA GLY A 149 -15.31 18.51 -6.88
C GLY A 149 -14.81 18.05 -5.49
N LEU A 150 -14.54 16.76 -5.28
CA LEU A 150 -14.09 16.22 -3.99
C LEU A 150 -12.75 16.85 -3.53
N PHE A 151 -11.93 17.31 -4.47
CA PHE A 151 -10.63 17.94 -4.24
C PHE A 151 -10.59 19.42 -4.66
N ASP A 152 -11.74 20.06 -4.80
CA ASP A 152 -11.78 21.51 -4.95
C ASP A 152 -11.27 22.21 -3.69
N SER A 153 -10.90 23.46 -3.78
CA SER A 153 -10.46 24.29 -2.65
C SER A 153 -11.36 25.52 -2.51
N PRO A 154 -12.24 25.57 -1.48
CA PRO A 154 -12.44 24.54 -0.45
C PRO A 154 -13.21 23.33 -0.95
N GLY A 155 -12.81 22.13 -0.49
CA GLY A 155 -13.51 20.89 -0.78
C GLY A 155 -14.77 20.71 0.07
N PRO A 156 -15.68 19.79 -0.32
CA PRO A 156 -16.88 19.48 0.45
C PRO A 156 -16.50 18.91 1.81
N ASP A 157 -17.24 19.33 2.87
CA ASP A 157 -17.01 18.81 4.22
C ASP A 157 -17.29 17.28 4.25
N PRO A 158 -16.29 16.44 4.64
CA PRO A 158 -16.47 15.00 4.71
C PRO A 158 -17.39 14.56 5.87
N VAL A 159 -17.82 15.48 6.73
CA VAL A 159 -18.70 15.24 7.88
C VAL A 159 -20.06 15.94 7.67
N PRO A 160 -20.87 15.48 6.69
CA PRO A 160 -22.10 16.18 6.33
C PRO A 160 -23.11 16.17 7.50
N GLU A 161 -23.75 17.31 7.74
CA GLU A 161 -24.78 17.50 8.76
C GLU A 161 -26.17 17.66 8.15
N GLY A 162 -27.11 16.82 8.62
CA GLY A 162 -28.48 16.82 8.12
C GLY A 162 -28.66 16.12 6.77
N GLN A 163 -29.92 16.06 6.33
CA GLN A 163 -30.31 15.28 5.16
C GLN A 163 -29.79 15.92 3.85
N ALA A 164 -29.88 17.24 3.74
CA ALA A 164 -29.47 17.96 2.51
C ALA A 164 -27.95 17.83 2.26
N ALA A 165 -27.12 18.07 3.30
CA ALA A 165 -25.68 17.91 3.20
C ALA A 165 -25.27 16.45 2.95
N GLY A 166 -25.97 15.48 3.59
CA GLY A 166 -25.76 14.06 3.32
C GLY A 166 -26.05 13.67 1.87
N LYS A 167 -27.14 14.22 1.28
CA LYS A 167 -27.45 14.02 -0.14
C LYS A 167 -26.35 14.63 -1.03
N ALA A 168 -25.95 15.87 -0.77
CA ALA A 168 -24.90 16.55 -1.54
C ALA A 168 -23.57 15.77 -1.49
N TYR A 169 -23.20 15.23 -0.32
CA TYR A 169 -22.01 14.38 -0.18
C TYR A 169 -22.11 13.11 -1.05
N LEU A 170 -23.26 12.39 -1.00
CA LEU A 170 -23.46 11.22 -1.85
C LEU A 170 -23.45 11.56 -3.35
N ASP A 171 -24.00 12.71 -3.73
CA ASP A 171 -23.95 13.19 -5.12
C ASP A 171 -22.51 13.50 -5.55
N THR A 172 -21.67 14.01 -4.65
CA THR A 172 -20.22 14.20 -4.91
C THR A 172 -19.52 12.87 -5.13
N LEU A 173 -19.78 11.87 -4.27
CA LEU A 173 -19.19 10.52 -4.44
C LEU A 173 -19.61 9.89 -5.77
N ARG A 174 -20.88 10.07 -6.18
CA ARG A 174 -21.36 9.56 -7.46
C ARG A 174 -20.64 10.24 -8.63
N ARG A 175 -20.58 11.59 -8.65
CA ARG A 175 -19.85 12.31 -9.70
C ARG A 175 -18.38 11.90 -9.75
N THR A 176 -17.73 11.69 -8.60
CA THR A 176 -16.35 11.20 -8.56
C THR A 176 -16.21 9.84 -9.25
N ALA A 177 -17.14 8.91 -9.00
CA ALA A 177 -17.13 7.60 -9.66
C ALA A 177 -17.37 7.71 -11.18
N ASP A 178 -18.31 8.60 -11.59
CA ASP A 178 -18.62 8.87 -12.99
C ASP A 178 -17.41 9.49 -13.72
N ASP A 179 -16.75 10.48 -13.11
CA ASP A 179 -15.55 11.12 -13.65
C ASP A 179 -14.41 10.11 -13.84
N CYS A 180 -14.19 9.23 -12.84
CA CYS A 180 -13.19 8.16 -12.97
C CYS A 180 -13.53 7.18 -14.09
N ALA A 181 -14.80 6.81 -14.25
CA ALA A 181 -15.22 5.92 -15.34
C ALA A 181 -14.98 6.56 -16.72
N HIS A 182 -15.24 7.87 -16.85
CA HIS A 182 -15.00 8.60 -18.10
C HIS A 182 -13.50 8.80 -18.40
N GLY A 183 -12.70 9.13 -17.38
CA GLY A 183 -11.28 9.43 -17.57
C GLY A 183 -10.42 8.18 -17.76
N VAL A 184 -10.68 7.12 -16.99
CA VAL A 184 -9.90 5.87 -17.00
C VAL A 184 -10.42 4.87 -18.06
N LYS A 185 -11.71 4.94 -18.40
CA LYS A 185 -12.36 4.14 -19.47
C LYS A 185 -12.12 2.63 -19.30
N ASP A 186 -11.71 1.97 -20.38
CA ASP A 186 -11.51 0.53 -20.48
C ASP A 186 -10.42 0.00 -19.52
N ALA A 187 -9.56 0.87 -18.99
CA ALA A 187 -8.55 0.45 -18.01
C ALA A 187 -9.12 0.26 -16.59
N LEU A 188 -10.31 0.81 -16.30
CA LEU A 188 -10.90 0.80 -14.96
C LEU A 188 -10.96 -0.58 -14.27
N PRO A 189 -11.36 -1.68 -14.95
CA PRO A 189 -11.39 -3.01 -14.34
C PRO A 189 -10.01 -3.60 -14.02
N TYR A 190 -8.97 -3.09 -14.67
CA TYR A 190 -7.63 -3.67 -14.63
C TYR A 190 -6.64 -2.92 -13.74
N LEU A 191 -7.04 -1.78 -13.16
CA LEU A 191 -6.22 -1.03 -12.20
C LEU A 191 -6.42 -1.56 -10.77
N SER A 192 -6.07 -2.83 -10.55
CA SER A 192 -6.26 -3.54 -9.27
C SER A 192 -4.93 -4.02 -8.68
N THR A 193 -4.93 -4.33 -7.38
CA THR A 193 -3.78 -4.95 -6.71
C THR A 193 -3.45 -6.32 -7.31
N THR A 194 -4.44 -7.08 -7.74
CA THR A 194 -4.24 -8.38 -8.40
C THR A 194 -3.42 -8.24 -9.68
N GLU A 195 -3.75 -7.27 -10.53
CA GLU A 195 -3.02 -7.01 -11.76
C GLU A 195 -1.63 -6.40 -11.51
N THR A 196 -1.52 -5.51 -10.51
CA THR A 196 -0.22 -4.95 -10.09
C THR A 196 0.72 -6.05 -9.58
N ALA A 197 0.22 -7.03 -8.84
CA ALA A 197 1.04 -8.17 -8.41
C ALA A 197 1.54 -9.02 -9.60
N ARG A 198 0.74 -9.14 -10.66
CA ARG A 198 1.16 -9.78 -11.91
C ARG A 198 2.21 -8.96 -12.67
N ASP A 199 2.13 -7.62 -12.60
CA ASP A 199 3.18 -6.75 -13.15
C ASP A 199 4.50 -6.89 -12.38
N MET A 200 4.45 -7.04 -11.05
CA MET A 200 5.65 -7.35 -10.26
C MET A 200 6.31 -8.65 -10.71
N ASP A 201 5.52 -9.67 -11.05
CA ASP A 201 6.06 -10.92 -11.57
C ASP A 201 6.65 -10.77 -12.98
N ALA A 202 6.06 -9.94 -13.82
CA ALA A 202 6.61 -9.60 -15.14
C ALA A 202 7.95 -8.83 -14.99
N ILE A 203 8.05 -7.89 -14.04
CA ILE A 203 9.31 -7.20 -13.70
C ILE A 203 10.36 -8.22 -13.24
N ARG A 204 10.00 -9.16 -12.35
CA ARG A 204 10.89 -10.24 -11.92
C ARG A 204 11.45 -11.00 -13.11
N ALA A 205 10.57 -11.44 -14.01
CA ALA A 205 10.97 -12.21 -15.20
C ALA A 205 11.87 -11.40 -16.14
N ALA A 206 11.55 -10.12 -16.38
CA ALA A 206 12.34 -9.22 -17.22
C ALA A 206 13.74 -8.90 -16.62
N LEU A 207 13.88 -8.98 -15.30
CA LEU A 207 15.17 -8.85 -14.60
C LEU A 207 15.95 -10.16 -14.54
N GLY A 208 15.39 -11.28 -15.03
CA GLY A 208 16.03 -12.60 -14.98
C GLY A 208 16.11 -13.23 -13.59
N GLU A 209 15.31 -12.75 -12.63
CA GLU A 209 15.37 -13.19 -11.23
C GLU A 209 14.45 -14.39 -10.98
N PRO A 210 14.91 -15.46 -10.32
CA PRO A 210 14.05 -16.60 -9.98
C PRO A 210 13.01 -16.23 -8.91
N ARG A 211 13.37 -15.31 -8.01
CA ARG A 211 12.54 -14.79 -6.92
C ARG A 211 12.83 -13.32 -6.71
N ILE A 212 11.86 -12.59 -6.16
CA ILE A 212 12.07 -11.18 -5.76
C ILE A 212 12.09 -11.03 -4.24
N GLY A 213 13.04 -10.25 -3.73
CA GLY A 213 12.91 -9.59 -2.44
C GLY A 213 11.89 -8.44 -2.56
N PHE A 214 11.16 -8.17 -1.49
CA PHE A 214 10.17 -7.10 -1.50
C PHE A 214 10.14 -6.35 -0.17
N LEU A 215 10.05 -5.03 -0.24
CA LEU A 215 9.79 -4.15 0.88
C LEU A 215 8.57 -3.28 0.55
N GLY A 216 7.44 -3.59 1.16
CA GLY A 216 6.21 -2.83 0.99
C GLY A 216 5.81 -2.11 2.28
N VAL A 217 5.52 -0.81 2.17
CA VAL A 217 5.06 0.00 3.30
C VAL A 217 3.58 0.32 3.10
N SER A 218 2.76 0.26 4.17
CA SER A 218 1.35 0.62 4.11
C SER A 218 0.59 -0.25 3.08
N TYR A 219 -0.11 0.34 2.10
CA TYR A 219 -0.68 -0.42 0.98
C TYR A 219 0.34 -1.36 0.31
N GLY A 220 1.63 -0.98 0.27
CA GLY A 220 2.68 -1.85 -0.25
C GLY A 220 2.75 -3.19 0.48
N SER A 221 2.36 -3.26 1.75
CA SER A 221 2.25 -4.51 2.51
C SER A 221 1.07 -5.38 2.01
N TYR A 222 -0.04 -4.75 1.64
CA TYR A 222 -1.19 -5.41 1.02
C TYR A 222 -0.82 -5.97 -0.36
N LEU A 223 -0.12 -5.18 -1.18
CA LEU A 223 0.40 -5.59 -2.47
C LEU A 223 1.39 -6.77 -2.35
N GLY A 224 2.32 -6.72 -1.39
CA GLY A 224 3.23 -7.84 -1.12
C GLY A 224 2.51 -9.11 -0.69
N ALA A 225 1.47 -9.00 0.14
CA ALA A 225 0.63 -10.13 0.54
C ALA A 225 -0.18 -10.70 -0.63
N ALA A 226 -0.64 -9.85 -1.56
CA ALA A 226 -1.31 -10.26 -2.80
C ALA A 226 -0.34 -10.99 -3.75
N TYR A 227 0.90 -10.51 -3.86
CA TYR A 227 1.95 -11.20 -4.62
C TYR A 227 2.25 -12.58 -4.02
N ALA A 228 2.40 -12.67 -2.70
CA ALA A 228 2.64 -13.94 -2.02
C ALA A 228 1.47 -14.94 -2.17
N ALA A 229 0.24 -14.45 -2.30
CA ALA A 229 -0.93 -15.29 -2.57
C ALA A 229 -0.90 -15.88 -3.99
N GLN A 230 -0.53 -15.08 -4.99
CA GLN A 230 -0.55 -15.48 -6.40
C GLN A 230 0.72 -16.26 -6.81
N PHE A 231 1.89 -15.88 -6.28
CA PHE A 231 3.20 -16.39 -6.68
C PHE A 231 4.05 -16.86 -5.51
N PRO A 232 3.55 -17.75 -4.62
CA PRO A 232 4.27 -18.13 -3.40
C PRO A 232 5.66 -18.71 -3.67
N GLY A 233 5.85 -19.44 -4.77
CA GLY A 233 7.16 -19.99 -5.17
C GLY A 233 8.17 -18.97 -5.71
N ARG A 234 7.73 -17.74 -6.00
CA ARG A 234 8.54 -16.65 -6.56
C ARG A 234 8.86 -15.57 -5.52
N VAL A 235 8.37 -15.73 -4.30
CA VAL A 235 8.71 -14.86 -3.16
C VAL A 235 10.13 -15.19 -2.69
N GLY A 236 10.98 -14.17 -2.62
CA GLY A 236 12.25 -14.19 -1.91
C GLY A 236 12.08 -13.76 -0.46
N ARG A 237 12.94 -12.87 0.03
CA ARG A 237 12.81 -12.29 1.37
C ARG A 237 11.89 -11.07 1.31
N MET A 238 10.82 -11.08 2.11
CA MET A 238 9.77 -10.07 2.05
C MET A 238 9.59 -9.40 3.40
N VAL A 239 9.68 -8.07 3.42
CA VAL A 239 9.38 -7.22 4.57
C VAL A 239 8.12 -6.43 4.27
N LEU A 240 7.12 -6.56 5.13
CA LEU A 240 5.86 -5.83 5.06
C LEU A 240 5.77 -4.90 6.28
N ASP A 241 5.96 -3.61 6.05
CA ASP A 241 6.01 -2.58 7.08
C ASP A 241 4.69 -1.81 7.17
N SER A 242 4.27 -1.49 8.37
CA SER A 242 3.01 -0.77 8.63
C SER A 242 1.84 -1.46 7.94
N VAL A 243 1.53 -2.66 8.41
CA VAL A 243 0.78 -3.68 7.68
C VAL A 243 -0.70 -3.36 7.57
N VAL A 244 -1.21 -3.30 6.35
CA VAL A 244 -2.64 -3.32 6.06
C VAL A 244 -3.20 -4.72 6.30
N GLY A 245 -4.23 -4.81 7.15
CA GLY A 245 -4.88 -6.08 7.47
C GLY A 245 -5.77 -6.61 6.33
N PRO A 246 -6.13 -7.90 6.38
CA PRO A 246 -6.92 -8.56 5.33
C PRO A 246 -8.42 -8.24 5.46
N ARG A 247 -8.78 -6.98 5.26
CA ARG A 247 -10.16 -6.47 5.29
C ARG A 247 -10.54 -5.90 3.93
N GLU A 248 -11.83 -5.73 3.70
CA GLU A 248 -12.35 -4.88 2.62
C GLU A 248 -11.87 -3.44 2.85
N TRP A 249 -11.58 -2.71 1.78
CA TRP A 249 -11.06 -1.36 1.89
C TRP A 249 -11.98 -0.42 2.65
N TYR A 250 -13.28 -0.49 2.43
CA TYR A 250 -14.23 0.33 3.18
C TYR A 250 -14.22 0.03 4.70
N ASP A 251 -14.14 -1.25 5.08
CA ASP A 251 -14.04 -1.65 6.48
C ASP A 251 -12.69 -1.28 7.09
N PHE A 252 -11.62 -1.30 6.29
CA PHE A 252 -10.31 -0.81 6.70
C PHE A 252 -10.35 0.69 6.97
N ASP A 253 -10.96 1.49 6.08
CA ASP A 253 -11.12 2.94 6.26
C ASP A 253 -11.86 3.29 7.56
N LEU A 254 -12.89 2.52 7.94
CA LEU A 254 -13.60 2.70 9.23
C LEU A 254 -12.71 2.38 10.44
N VAL A 255 -11.87 1.34 10.35
CA VAL A 255 -10.90 0.99 11.41
C VAL A 255 -9.85 2.07 11.55
N GLN A 256 -9.32 2.56 10.44
CA GLN A 256 -8.35 3.66 10.38
C GLN A 256 -8.94 4.95 10.99
N SER A 257 -10.16 5.34 10.61
CA SER A 257 -10.83 6.54 11.14
C SER A 257 -10.97 6.49 12.67
N ARG A 258 -11.32 5.32 13.25
CA ARG A 258 -11.37 5.13 14.70
C ARG A 258 -9.99 5.23 15.37
N ALA A 259 -8.96 4.72 14.72
CA ALA A 259 -7.59 4.81 15.23
C ALA A 259 -7.10 6.26 15.20
N LEU A 260 -7.43 7.01 14.15
CA LEU A 260 -7.14 8.45 14.05
C LEU A 260 -7.85 9.29 15.12
N ILE A 261 -9.09 8.96 15.47
CA ILE A 261 -9.79 9.61 16.60
C ILE A 261 -9.04 9.38 17.92
N ARG A 262 -8.58 8.14 18.18
CA ARG A 262 -7.76 7.83 19.37
C ARG A 262 -6.43 8.58 19.34
N GLN A 263 -5.74 8.57 18.22
CA GLN A 263 -4.46 9.26 18.05
C GLN A 263 -4.59 10.78 18.25
N ARG A 264 -5.68 11.38 17.77
CA ARG A 264 -5.97 12.80 18.00
C ARG A 264 -6.15 13.12 19.48
N ALA A 265 -6.76 12.22 20.26
CA ALA A 265 -6.84 12.39 21.70
C ALA A 265 -5.46 12.35 22.39
N VAL A 266 -4.54 11.49 21.89
CA VAL A 266 -3.14 11.47 22.36
C VAL A 266 -2.44 12.76 21.99
N PHE A 267 -2.64 13.28 20.77
CA PHE A 267 -2.11 14.60 20.35
C PHE A 267 -2.63 15.74 21.24
N PHE A 268 -3.91 15.77 21.59
CA PHE A 268 -4.46 16.78 22.48
C PHE A 268 -3.81 16.74 23.87
N ALA A 269 -3.66 15.54 24.44
CA ALA A 269 -2.97 15.39 25.73
C ALA A 269 -1.48 15.76 25.64
N TRP A 270 -0.82 15.50 24.52
CA TRP A 270 0.56 15.92 24.27
C TRP A 270 0.68 17.43 24.16
N ALA A 271 -0.16 18.10 23.36
CA ALA A 271 -0.15 19.55 23.20
C ALA A 271 -0.41 20.28 24.53
N ALA A 272 -1.32 19.75 25.35
CA ALA A 272 -1.61 20.28 26.69
C ALA A 272 -0.38 20.25 27.63
N ARG A 273 0.45 19.20 27.57
CA ARG A 273 1.70 19.13 28.34
C ARG A 273 2.72 20.20 27.92
N HIS A 274 2.54 20.78 26.74
CA HIS A 274 3.39 21.84 26.19
C HIS A 274 2.66 23.19 26.06
N GLU A 275 1.71 23.46 26.99
CA GLU A 275 0.86 24.65 27.02
C GLU A 275 1.69 25.94 26.91
N LYS A 276 2.81 26.05 27.65
CA LYS A 276 3.70 27.24 27.62
C LYS A 276 4.21 27.57 26.20
N ARG A 277 4.30 26.58 25.33
CA ARG A 277 4.75 26.76 23.95
C ARG A 277 3.58 27.05 23.00
N PHE A 278 2.51 26.29 23.13
CA PHE A 278 1.46 26.30 22.13
C PHE A 278 0.25 27.16 22.47
N GLY A 279 -0.03 27.43 23.74
CA GLY A 279 -1.16 28.27 24.16
C GLY A 279 -2.52 27.73 23.78
N LEU A 280 -2.66 26.39 23.66
CA LEU A 280 -3.89 25.74 23.21
C LEU A 280 -4.81 25.29 24.35
N GLY A 281 -4.30 25.28 25.59
CA GLY A 281 -5.03 24.88 26.80
C GLY A 281 -4.23 23.91 27.67
N ALA A 282 -4.50 23.95 28.97
CA ALA A 282 -3.73 23.26 30.01
C ALA A 282 -4.10 21.75 30.13
N ASP A 283 -5.17 21.31 29.47
CA ASP A 283 -5.58 19.90 29.42
C ASP A 283 -6.12 19.50 28.04
N GLY A 284 -6.29 18.20 27.83
CA GLY A 284 -6.73 17.67 26.55
C GLY A 284 -8.14 18.12 26.11
N ALA A 285 -9.02 18.49 27.05
CA ALA A 285 -10.35 19.01 26.73
C ALA A 285 -10.28 20.44 26.21
N ALA A 286 -9.43 21.28 26.80
CA ALA A 286 -9.18 22.64 26.34
C ALA A 286 -8.53 22.65 24.94
N VAL A 287 -7.54 21.78 24.69
CA VAL A 287 -6.92 21.63 23.35
C VAL A 287 -7.94 21.11 22.34
N ARG A 288 -8.81 20.16 22.71
CA ARG A 288 -9.93 19.72 21.86
C ARG A 288 -10.85 20.90 21.51
N ALA A 289 -11.22 21.71 22.47
CA ALA A 289 -12.07 22.88 22.22
C ALA A 289 -11.38 23.90 21.28
N ALA A 290 -10.08 24.11 21.44
CA ALA A 290 -9.28 24.93 20.53
C ALA A 290 -9.29 24.36 19.09
N TYR A 291 -9.05 23.07 18.94
CA TYR A 291 -9.15 22.36 17.66
C TYR A 291 -10.52 22.51 17.02
N GLN A 292 -11.61 22.32 17.80
CA GLN A 292 -12.97 22.45 17.30
C GLN A 292 -13.27 23.86 16.80
N ARG A 293 -12.84 24.91 17.53
CA ARG A 293 -13.01 26.29 17.06
C ARG A 293 -12.31 26.54 15.72
N VAL A 294 -11.10 25.99 15.50
CA VAL A 294 -10.40 26.11 14.22
C VAL A 294 -11.21 25.43 13.10
N ARG A 295 -11.62 24.17 13.30
CA ARG A 295 -12.36 23.43 12.28
C ARG A 295 -13.72 24.07 11.97
N ASP A 296 -14.47 24.49 12.98
CA ASP A 296 -15.78 25.14 12.81
C ASP A 296 -15.65 26.52 12.14
N GLY A 297 -14.59 27.26 12.48
CA GLY A 297 -14.26 28.52 11.82
C GLY A 297 -13.99 28.32 10.34
N LEU A 298 -13.16 27.34 9.99
CA LEU A 298 -12.81 27.00 8.60
C LEU A 298 -14.00 26.42 7.82
N ALA A 299 -14.92 25.71 8.49
CA ALA A 299 -16.14 25.21 7.86
C ALA A 299 -17.11 26.34 7.49
N LYS A 300 -17.19 27.38 8.32
CA LYS A 300 -18.07 28.55 8.10
C LYS A 300 -17.44 29.58 7.17
N HIS A 301 -16.14 29.83 7.34
CA HIS A 301 -15.40 30.87 6.64
C HIS A 301 -14.03 30.31 6.20
N PRO A 302 -13.98 29.63 5.03
CA PRO A 302 -12.71 29.18 4.46
C PRO A 302 -11.76 30.39 4.21
N VAL A 303 -10.47 30.18 4.45
CA VAL A 303 -9.43 31.19 4.23
C VAL A 303 -8.64 30.83 2.98
N ASP A 304 -8.69 31.62 1.93
CA ASP A 304 -7.99 31.42 0.65
C ASP A 304 -8.12 29.97 0.12
N GLY A 305 -9.34 29.46 0.09
CA GLY A 305 -9.62 28.09 -0.36
C GLY A 305 -9.28 26.99 0.65
N PHE A 306 -8.78 27.31 1.84
CA PHE A 306 -8.50 26.31 2.89
C PHE A 306 -9.70 26.24 3.86
N GLY A 307 -10.48 25.20 3.75
CA GLY A 307 -11.68 24.96 4.55
C GLY A 307 -11.53 23.76 5.49
N ALA A 308 -12.65 23.25 5.98
CA ALA A 308 -12.67 22.10 6.90
C ALA A 308 -12.10 20.81 6.28
N ALA A 309 -12.34 20.59 4.98
CA ALA A 309 -11.82 19.40 4.29
C ALA A 309 -10.30 19.41 4.20
N GLU A 310 -9.69 20.54 3.83
CA GLU A 310 -8.23 20.71 3.77
C GLU A 310 -7.61 20.61 5.16
N PHE A 311 -8.26 21.19 6.16
CA PHE A 311 -7.83 21.08 7.57
C PHE A 311 -7.83 19.62 8.03
N ASP A 312 -8.92 18.87 7.81
CA ASP A 312 -9.02 17.47 8.19
C ASP A 312 -7.94 16.61 7.47
N ARG A 313 -7.62 16.90 6.21
CA ARG A 313 -6.52 16.24 5.47
C ARG A 313 -5.15 16.55 6.07
N THR A 314 -4.92 17.80 6.45
CA THR A 314 -3.68 18.23 7.16
C THR A 314 -3.55 17.47 8.48
N VAL A 315 -4.61 17.43 9.28
CA VAL A 315 -4.64 16.69 10.55
C VAL A 315 -4.38 15.20 10.34
N TYR A 316 -5.04 14.56 9.37
CA TYR A 316 -4.81 13.17 9.00
C TYR A 316 -3.33 12.88 8.72
N ARG A 317 -2.70 13.71 7.87
CA ARG A 317 -1.28 13.57 7.53
C ARG A 317 -0.36 13.80 8.72
N ALA A 318 -0.71 14.71 9.62
CA ALA A 318 0.07 14.99 10.81
C ALA A 318 -0.05 13.89 11.87
N LEU A 319 -1.24 13.35 12.10
CA LEU A 319 -1.44 12.30 13.11
C LEU A 319 -0.68 11.01 12.79
N GLY A 320 -0.46 10.69 11.53
CA GLY A 320 0.35 9.54 11.11
C GLY A 320 1.87 9.74 11.28
N ARG A 321 2.32 10.95 11.69
CA ARG A 321 3.74 11.32 11.77
C ARG A 321 3.98 12.23 12.95
N THR A 322 4.50 11.70 14.06
CA THR A 322 4.71 12.46 15.30
C THR A 322 5.64 13.65 15.12
N GLU A 323 6.58 13.62 14.17
CA GLU A 323 7.45 14.75 13.84
C GLU A 323 6.71 15.97 13.27
N ARG A 324 5.44 15.83 12.88
CA ARG A 324 4.59 16.91 12.38
C ARG A 324 3.68 17.53 13.45
N TRP A 325 3.67 16.96 14.66
CA TRP A 325 2.75 17.40 15.71
C TRP A 325 3.02 18.81 16.18
N ALA A 326 4.28 19.21 16.32
CA ALA A 326 4.64 20.58 16.69
C ALA A 326 4.12 21.60 15.65
N GLY A 327 4.33 21.32 14.37
CA GLY A 327 3.80 22.16 13.28
C GLY A 327 2.28 22.24 13.25
N LEU A 328 1.56 21.13 13.52
CA LEU A 328 0.12 21.14 13.64
C LEU A 328 -0.34 22.02 14.83
N ALA A 329 0.30 21.89 16.00
CA ALA A 329 -0.03 22.69 17.18
C ALA A 329 0.26 24.20 16.96
N ASP A 330 1.40 24.53 16.34
CA ASP A 330 1.74 25.90 15.94
C ASP A 330 0.72 26.47 14.95
N GLY A 331 0.26 25.64 13.98
CA GLY A 331 -0.77 26.05 13.03
C GLY A 331 -2.12 26.32 13.67
N LEU A 332 -2.55 25.48 14.64
CA LEU A 332 -3.76 25.74 15.44
C LEU A 332 -3.66 27.06 16.21
N ARG A 333 -2.54 27.30 16.88
CA ARG A 333 -2.27 28.54 17.60
C ARG A 333 -2.32 29.76 16.67
N THR A 334 -1.63 29.70 15.54
CA THR A 334 -1.57 30.80 14.56
C THR A 334 -2.96 31.14 14.03
N TYR A 335 -3.77 30.12 13.66
CA TYR A 335 -5.14 30.38 13.21
C TYR A 335 -6.01 31.04 14.30
N LEU A 336 -5.92 30.57 15.55
CA LEU A 336 -6.71 31.12 16.67
C LEU A 336 -6.31 32.56 17.05
N HIS A 337 -5.06 32.94 16.84
CA HIS A 337 -4.55 34.26 17.17
C HIS A 337 -4.65 35.22 15.99
N ASP A 338 -4.25 34.80 14.80
CA ASP A 338 -4.05 35.69 13.64
C ASP A 338 -5.08 35.44 12.51
N GLY A 339 -5.90 34.41 12.62
CA GLY A 339 -6.87 34.00 11.56
C GLY A 339 -6.23 33.45 10.28
N THR A 340 -4.92 33.18 10.26
CA THR A 340 -4.19 32.73 9.06
C THR A 340 -3.98 31.22 9.06
N THR A 341 -3.92 30.62 7.86
CA THR A 341 -3.77 29.17 7.66
C THR A 341 -2.39 28.73 7.16
N GLY A 342 -1.43 29.67 7.01
CA GLY A 342 -0.12 29.39 6.42
C GLY A 342 0.55 28.12 6.96
N PRO A 343 0.77 28.00 8.30
CA PRO A 343 1.42 26.82 8.88
C PRO A 343 0.61 25.50 8.78
N LEU A 344 -0.69 25.58 8.50
CA LEU A 344 -1.56 24.40 8.30
C LEU A 344 -1.55 23.91 6.85
N ARG A 345 -1.07 24.72 5.91
CA ARG A 345 -1.06 24.36 4.49
C ARG A 345 0.08 23.40 4.20
N PRO A 346 -0.16 22.35 3.38
CA PRO A 346 0.92 21.52 2.88
C PRO A 346 1.76 22.29 1.84
N GLU A 347 3.01 21.89 1.65
CA GLU A 347 3.89 22.43 0.60
C GLU A 347 3.27 22.20 -0.80
N GLU A 348 2.68 21.03 -1.03
CA GLU A 348 1.93 20.74 -2.25
C GLU A 348 0.43 20.83 -1.97
N PRO A 349 -0.32 21.66 -2.71
CA PRO A 349 -1.77 21.79 -2.55
C PRO A 349 -2.51 20.48 -2.76
N PHE A 350 -3.63 20.27 -2.05
CA PHE A 350 -4.46 19.08 -2.19
C PHE A 350 -5.14 18.99 -3.57
N ASP A 351 -5.35 20.11 -4.24
CA ASP A 351 -5.89 20.24 -5.59
C ASP A 351 -4.79 20.28 -6.67
N GLY A 352 -3.52 20.12 -6.32
CA GLY A 352 -2.41 20.04 -7.25
C GLY A 352 -2.45 18.76 -8.12
N ALA A 353 -1.83 18.82 -9.31
CA ALA A 353 -1.86 17.71 -10.28
C ALA A 353 -1.34 16.38 -9.70
N ALA A 354 -0.23 16.41 -8.95
CA ALA A 354 0.33 15.20 -8.34
C ALA A 354 -0.60 14.61 -7.26
N SER A 355 -1.23 15.47 -6.45
CA SER A 355 -2.25 15.06 -5.47
C SER A 355 -3.46 14.43 -6.17
N ARG A 356 -3.99 15.01 -7.24
CA ARG A 356 -5.14 14.47 -8.00
C ARG A 356 -4.82 13.11 -8.61
N THR A 357 -3.65 12.96 -9.22
CA THR A 357 -3.21 11.67 -9.79
C THR A 357 -3.09 10.58 -8.71
N TYR A 358 -2.50 10.92 -7.56
CA TYR A 358 -2.43 10.01 -6.41
C TYR A 358 -3.82 9.57 -5.95
N GLU A 359 -4.74 10.52 -5.78
CA GLU A 359 -6.09 10.28 -5.28
C GLU A 359 -6.96 9.50 -6.30
N ALA A 360 -6.76 9.73 -7.60
CA ALA A 360 -7.40 8.96 -8.65
C ALA A 360 -6.94 7.50 -8.62
N ALA A 361 -5.62 7.25 -8.58
CA ALA A 361 -5.06 5.92 -8.46
C ALA A 361 -5.48 5.21 -7.16
N ASN A 362 -5.52 5.95 -6.03
CA ASN A 362 -5.95 5.40 -4.74
C ASN A 362 -7.37 4.83 -4.81
N ARG A 363 -8.33 5.60 -5.31
CA ARG A 363 -9.73 5.19 -5.39
C ARG A 363 -9.94 4.08 -6.41
N THR A 364 -9.30 4.20 -7.55
CA THR A 364 -9.39 3.20 -8.62
C THR A 364 -8.95 1.82 -8.11
N VAL A 365 -7.79 1.74 -7.45
CA VAL A 365 -7.28 0.48 -6.91
C VAL A 365 -8.17 -0.05 -5.79
N LYS A 366 -8.56 0.79 -4.82
CA LYS A 366 -9.42 0.37 -3.71
C LYS A 366 -10.76 -0.18 -4.19
N CYS A 367 -11.37 0.49 -5.18
CA CYS A 367 -12.66 0.07 -5.72
C CYS A 367 -12.57 -1.15 -6.65
N ALA A 368 -11.40 -1.44 -7.22
CA ALA A 368 -11.16 -2.63 -8.05
C ALA A 368 -10.73 -3.87 -7.24
N ASP A 369 -10.49 -3.76 -5.93
CA ASP A 369 -9.94 -4.85 -5.12
C ASP A 369 -10.98 -5.69 -4.36
N GLY A 370 -12.24 -5.28 -4.33
CA GLY A 370 -13.24 -6.02 -3.58
C GLY A 370 -14.63 -5.41 -3.55
N PRO A 371 -15.55 -6.01 -2.79
CA PRO A 371 -16.93 -5.56 -2.69
C PRO A 371 -17.05 -4.12 -2.19
N ALA A 372 -17.97 -3.39 -2.79
CA ALA A 372 -18.27 -2.00 -2.45
C ALA A 372 -19.33 -1.88 -1.35
N PRO A 373 -19.30 -0.81 -0.51
CA PRO A 373 -20.40 -0.49 0.38
C PRO A 373 -21.65 -0.05 -0.41
N THR A 374 -22.81 -0.01 0.25
CA THR A 374 -23.97 0.69 -0.30
C THR A 374 -23.97 2.15 0.13
N PRO A 375 -24.59 3.09 -0.63
CA PRO A 375 -24.74 4.48 -0.19
C PRO A 375 -25.42 4.62 1.18
N ALA A 376 -26.44 3.79 1.44
CA ALA A 376 -27.13 3.75 2.73
C ALA A 376 -26.19 3.36 3.89
N ARG A 377 -25.28 2.39 3.65
CA ARG A 377 -24.25 1.99 4.62
C ARG A 377 -23.28 3.12 4.89
N VAL A 378 -22.80 3.80 3.85
CA VAL A 378 -21.89 4.95 3.99
C VAL A 378 -22.50 5.99 4.93
N MET A 379 -23.75 6.40 4.69
CA MET A 379 -24.42 7.40 5.54
C MET A 379 -24.71 6.88 6.97
N ALA A 380 -25.01 5.60 7.13
CA ALA A 380 -25.20 5.01 8.46
C ALA A 380 -23.90 5.01 9.27
N ASP A 381 -22.78 4.69 8.63
CA ASP A 381 -21.46 4.66 9.28
C ASP A 381 -20.96 6.08 9.60
N ILE A 382 -21.18 7.09 8.74
CA ILE A 382 -20.89 8.50 9.04
C ILE A 382 -21.66 8.93 10.30
N ARG A 383 -22.98 8.67 10.38
CA ARG A 383 -23.78 8.96 11.59
C ARG A 383 -23.27 8.23 12.82
N ARG A 384 -22.81 6.98 12.65
CA ARG A 384 -22.23 6.19 13.75
C ARG A 384 -20.89 6.79 14.22
N MET A 385 -20.04 7.22 13.31
CA MET A 385 -18.76 7.86 13.64
C MET A 385 -18.97 9.20 14.36
N ARG A 386 -19.96 9.99 13.94
CA ARG A 386 -20.34 11.24 14.63
C ARG A 386 -20.84 11.02 16.07
N ARG A 387 -21.43 9.88 16.38
CA ARG A 387 -21.78 9.53 17.78
C ARG A 387 -20.56 9.19 18.63
N LEU A 388 -19.46 8.74 18.03
CA LEU A 388 -18.20 8.48 18.71
C LEU A 388 -17.41 9.78 18.93
N ASP A 389 -17.45 10.67 17.95
CA ASP A 389 -16.78 11.96 17.96
C ASP A 389 -17.59 12.94 17.10
N PRO A 390 -18.00 14.12 17.60
CA PRO A 390 -18.78 15.10 16.84
C PRO A 390 -18.10 15.55 15.54
N GLN A 391 -16.76 15.56 15.52
CA GLN A 391 -15.93 15.91 14.36
C GLN A 391 -15.00 14.74 14.01
N PRO A 392 -15.54 13.59 13.52
CA PRO A 392 -14.73 12.44 13.20
C PRO A 392 -13.84 12.74 12.00
N LEU A 393 -12.62 12.22 12.00
CA LEU A 393 -11.72 12.29 10.84
C LEU A 393 -12.16 11.28 9.78
N LEU A 394 -12.96 11.71 8.83
CA LEU A 394 -13.50 10.88 7.75
C LEU A 394 -12.79 11.05 6.41
N THR A 395 -11.77 11.89 6.34
CA THR A 395 -10.93 12.07 5.14
C THR A 395 -10.26 10.78 4.67
N GLY A 396 -10.01 9.84 5.57
CA GLY A 396 -9.50 8.51 5.24
C GLY A 396 -10.56 7.52 4.73
N MET A 397 -11.84 7.90 4.63
CA MET A 397 -12.89 7.02 4.08
C MET A 397 -12.91 7.05 2.55
N GLU A 398 -11.77 6.81 1.94
CA GLU A 398 -11.52 6.92 0.50
C GLU A 398 -12.34 5.92 -0.32
N ALA A 399 -12.60 4.73 0.23
CA ALA A 399 -13.42 3.70 -0.41
C ALA A 399 -14.94 3.97 -0.36
N SER A 400 -15.40 5.10 0.21
CA SER A 400 -16.81 5.49 0.16
C SER A 400 -17.30 5.71 -1.28
N VAL A 401 -16.44 6.19 -2.18
CA VAL A 401 -16.74 6.39 -3.60
C VAL A 401 -17.08 5.07 -4.30
N CYS A 402 -16.58 3.94 -3.79
CA CYS A 402 -16.86 2.63 -4.37
C CYS A 402 -18.35 2.26 -4.32
N ALA A 403 -19.16 2.95 -3.48
CA ALA A 403 -20.61 2.78 -3.46
C ALA A 403 -21.28 3.05 -4.83
N TYR A 404 -20.62 3.84 -5.68
CA TYR A 404 -21.10 4.21 -7.01
C TYR A 404 -20.19 3.73 -8.13
N TRP A 405 -19.18 2.86 -7.82
CA TRP A 405 -18.21 2.44 -8.81
C TRP A 405 -18.82 1.62 -9.95
N HIS A 406 -18.44 1.91 -11.18
CA HIS A 406 -19.03 1.31 -12.39
C HIS A 406 -18.61 -0.15 -12.59
N HIS A 407 -17.39 -0.52 -12.14
CA HIS A 407 -16.92 -1.90 -12.15
C HIS A 407 -16.93 -2.46 -10.72
N ARG A 408 -17.64 -3.57 -10.51
CA ARG A 408 -17.79 -4.19 -9.18
C ARG A 408 -17.17 -5.57 -9.19
N PRO A 409 -15.97 -5.75 -8.61
CA PRO A 409 -15.38 -7.06 -8.50
C PRO A 409 -16.23 -7.96 -7.59
N ALA A 410 -16.45 -9.22 -8.03
CA ALA A 410 -17.23 -10.20 -7.26
C ALA A 410 -16.46 -10.72 -6.03
N HIS A 411 -15.14 -10.69 -6.11
CA HIS A 411 -14.25 -11.26 -5.10
C HIS A 411 -13.21 -10.25 -4.65
N ARG A 412 -12.80 -10.37 -3.39
CA ARG A 412 -11.69 -9.58 -2.85
C ARG A 412 -10.35 -10.11 -3.35
N THR A 413 -9.35 -9.24 -3.37
CA THR A 413 -7.96 -9.62 -3.64
C THR A 413 -7.48 -10.66 -2.61
N PRO A 414 -7.00 -11.84 -3.05
CA PRO A 414 -6.42 -12.84 -2.14
C PRO A 414 -5.14 -12.32 -1.48
N LEU A 415 -4.98 -12.56 -0.18
CA LEU A 415 -3.82 -12.11 0.59
C LEU A 415 -3.18 -13.24 1.37
N GLY A 416 -1.86 -13.39 1.21
CA GLY A 416 -1.05 -14.40 1.87
C GLY A 416 -1.29 -15.81 1.33
N SER A 417 -0.35 -16.70 1.61
CA SER A 417 -0.42 -18.11 1.21
C SER A 417 0.34 -18.97 2.22
N PRO A 418 -0.18 -20.12 2.61
CA PRO A 418 0.57 -21.08 3.44
C PRO A 418 1.78 -21.68 2.72
N LYS A 419 1.86 -21.51 1.39
CA LYS A 419 2.99 -21.97 0.57
C LYS A 419 4.09 -20.90 0.41
N ALA A 420 3.85 -19.67 0.87
CA ALA A 420 4.87 -18.62 0.83
C ALA A 420 5.96 -18.89 1.88
N PRO A 421 7.23 -18.51 1.61
CA PRO A 421 8.26 -18.55 2.63
C PRO A 421 7.92 -17.62 3.79
N PRO A 422 8.57 -17.77 4.96
CA PRO A 422 8.39 -16.85 6.07
C PRO A 422 8.57 -15.40 5.65
N VAL A 423 7.67 -14.52 6.07
CA VAL A 423 7.66 -13.08 5.80
C VAL A 423 7.92 -12.33 7.11
N LEU A 424 8.67 -11.24 7.08
CA LEU A 424 8.84 -10.36 8.22
C LEU A 424 7.80 -9.25 8.17
N LEU A 425 6.92 -9.21 9.16
CA LEU A 425 5.92 -8.16 9.35
C LEU A 425 6.47 -7.13 10.34
N ILE A 426 6.26 -5.86 10.09
CA ILE A 426 6.69 -4.78 10.99
C ILE A 426 5.50 -3.86 11.26
N ALA A 427 5.30 -3.46 12.51
CA ALA A 427 4.23 -2.55 12.88
C ALA A 427 4.60 -1.70 14.10
N SER A 428 4.25 -0.41 14.08
CA SER A 428 4.17 0.43 15.26
C SER A 428 2.95 0.05 16.09
N ALA A 429 3.09 -0.01 17.41
CA ALA A 429 2.00 -0.42 18.32
C ALA A 429 0.82 0.56 18.31
N HIS A 430 1.09 1.84 18.01
CA HIS A 430 0.07 2.89 18.00
C HIS A 430 -0.04 3.57 16.62
N ASP A 431 0.27 2.85 15.54
CA ASP A 431 0.08 3.35 14.17
C ASP A 431 -1.42 3.67 13.93
N PRO A 432 -1.79 4.93 13.70
CA PRO A 432 -3.19 5.29 13.47
C PRO A 432 -3.65 5.04 12.03
N VAL A 433 -2.71 4.86 11.09
CA VAL A 433 -3.00 4.66 9.66
C VAL A 433 -3.22 3.19 9.37
N THR A 434 -2.34 2.32 9.90
CA THR A 434 -2.44 0.86 9.78
C THR A 434 -2.33 0.21 11.16
N PRO A 435 -3.43 0.13 11.91
CA PRO A 435 -3.41 -0.40 13.26
C PRO A 435 -2.85 -1.81 13.35
N VAL A 436 -2.04 -2.08 14.39
CA VAL A 436 -1.26 -3.32 14.59
C VAL A 436 -2.10 -4.60 14.54
N GLU A 437 -3.40 -4.52 14.82
CA GLU A 437 -4.34 -5.64 14.69
C GLU A 437 -4.40 -6.17 13.25
N GLY A 438 -4.16 -5.29 12.26
CA GLY A 438 -4.05 -5.65 10.84
C GLY A 438 -2.86 -6.57 10.60
N ALA A 439 -1.68 -6.23 11.17
CA ALA A 439 -0.49 -7.05 11.07
C ALA A 439 -0.70 -8.44 11.67
N ARG A 440 -1.28 -8.52 12.86
CA ARG A 440 -1.62 -9.80 13.51
C ARG A 440 -2.62 -10.63 12.70
N ALA A 441 -3.57 -9.97 12.04
CA ALA A 441 -4.54 -10.65 11.19
C ALA A 441 -3.91 -11.20 9.91
N LEU A 442 -2.97 -10.47 9.29
CA LEU A 442 -2.23 -10.95 8.12
C LEU A 442 -1.23 -12.05 8.49
N GLN A 443 -0.57 -11.97 9.65
CA GLN A 443 0.35 -13.01 10.15
C GLN A 443 -0.31 -14.38 10.17
N ARG A 444 -1.58 -14.48 10.59
CA ARG A 444 -2.32 -15.75 10.58
C ARG A 444 -2.52 -16.36 9.18
N ARG A 445 -2.38 -15.58 8.12
CA ARG A 445 -2.46 -16.04 6.72
C ARG A 445 -1.10 -16.37 6.11
N LEU A 446 -0.03 -16.08 6.83
CA LEU A 446 1.37 -16.29 6.42
C LEU A 446 2.08 -17.13 7.48
N PRO A 447 1.83 -18.46 7.55
CA PRO A 447 2.47 -19.33 8.51
C PRO A 447 4.00 -19.25 8.46
N GLY A 448 4.65 -19.27 9.61
CA GLY A 448 6.10 -19.09 9.72
C GLY A 448 6.57 -17.64 9.74
N SER A 449 5.72 -16.67 9.44
CA SER A 449 6.05 -15.25 9.52
C SER A 449 6.26 -14.80 10.97
N ARG A 450 7.01 -13.72 11.14
CA ARG A 450 7.28 -13.09 12.44
C ARG A 450 6.87 -11.63 12.40
N LEU A 451 6.33 -11.16 13.52
CA LEU A 451 5.98 -9.76 13.73
C LEU A 451 7.07 -9.08 14.55
N VAL A 452 7.64 -8.02 14.02
CA VAL A 452 8.46 -7.04 14.75
C VAL A 452 7.54 -5.88 15.14
N SER A 453 7.23 -5.77 16.42
CA SER A 453 6.38 -4.70 16.96
C SER A 453 7.23 -3.64 17.65
N LEU A 454 7.05 -2.37 17.23
CA LEU A 454 7.70 -1.22 17.85
C LEU A 454 6.75 -0.62 18.89
N HIS A 455 6.98 -0.95 20.17
CA HIS A 455 6.21 -0.42 21.30
C HIS A 455 6.55 1.04 21.56
N ASN A 456 5.63 1.78 22.16
CA ASN A 456 5.79 3.20 22.48
C ASN A 456 6.17 4.04 21.23
N ASP A 457 5.64 3.67 20.06
CA ASP A 457 5.75 4.42 18.81
C ASP A 457 4.35 4.69 18.26
N TYR A 458 4.16 5.90 17.71
CA TYR A 458 2.87 6.47 17.32
C TYR A 458 2.84 6.86 15.83
N SER A 459 3.76 6.35 15.06
CA SER A 459 3.95 6.81 13.69
C SER A 459 3.79 5.69 12.68
N HIS A 460 3.45 6.10 11.47
CA HIS A 460 3.31 5.25 10.30
C HIS A 460 4.63 5.13 9.53
N GLY A 461 5.04 3.90 9.15
CA GLY A 461 6.31 3.61 8.47
C GLY A 461 7.48 3.51 9.47
N VAL A 462 8.01 2.30 9.67
CA VAL A 462 8.98 2.00 10.76
C VAL A 462 10.36 1.66 10.22
N PHE A 463 10.48 0.59 9.40
CA PHE A 463 11.76 0.08 8.91
C PHE A 463 12.49 1.11 8.03
N ALA A 464 13.75 1.35 8.34
CA ALA A 464 14.58 2.33 7.62
C ALA A 464 13.88 3.69 7.47
N SER A 465 13.16 4.13 8.52
CA SER A 465 12.44 5.40 8.56
C SER A 465 12.63 6.13 9.88
N ARG A 466 12.85 5.39 10.97
CA ARG A 466 12.92 5.90 12.34
C ARG A 466 14.32 5.78 12.97
N GLY A 467 15.25 5.08 12.31
CA GLY A 467 16.58 4.83 12.86
C GLY A 467 16.55 3.93 14.10
N ASN A 468 15.54 3.06 14.24
CA ASN A 468 15.45 2.13 15.35
C ASN A 468 16.34 0.90 15.10
N GLY A 469 17.48 0.82 15.81
CA GLY A 469 18.48 -0.23 15.61
C GLY A 469 17.96 -1.66 15.82
N CYS A 470 16.96 -1.86 16.70
CA CYS A 470 16.32 -3.16 16.91
C CYS A 470 15.52 -3.58 15.68
N VAL A 471 14.67 -2.71 15.15
CA VAL A 471 13.88 -2.97 13.92
C VAL A 471 14.79 -3.11 12.72
N ASP A 472 15.69 -2.14 12.53
CA ASP A 472 16.54 -2.06 11.35
C ASP A 472 17.55 -3.23 11.32
N GLY A 473 18.09 -3.61 12.48
CA GLY A 473 18.97 -4.77 12.63
C GLY A 473 18.28 -6.09 12.35
N THR A 474 17.07 -6.30 12.90
CA THR A 474 16.27 -7.52 12.67
C THR A 474 15.90 -7.66 11.19
N ALA A 475 15.41 -6.58 10.57
CA ALA A 475 15.06 -6.60 9.17
C ALA A 475 16.28 -6.79 8.24
N ALA A 476 17.43 -6.19 8.57
CA ALA A 476 18.66 -6.39 7.81
C ALA A 476 19.17 -7.83 7.90
N ALA A 477 19.16 -8.44 9.10
CA ALA A 477 19.55 -9.84 9.28
C ALA A 477 18.62 -10.79 8.49
N TYR A 478 17.31 -10.53 8.51
CA TYR A 478 16.38 -11.30 7.71
C TYR A 478 16.63 -11.11 6.21
N LEU A 479 16.78 -9.88 5.72
CA LEU A 479 16.98 -9.59 4.30
C LEU A 479 18.33 -10.12 3.78
N VAL A 480 19.43 -9.98 4.53
CA VAL A 480 20.78 -10.31 4.05
C VAL A 480 21.18 -11.76 4.37
N ASP A 481 20.90 -12.22 5.58
CA ASP A 481 21.32 -13.55 6.04
C ASP A 481 20.21 -14.61 5.93
N GLY A 482 18.95 -14.17 5.79
CA GLY A 482 17.79 -15.06 5.83
C GLY A 482 17.41 -15.48 7.25
N THR A 483 17.92 -14.81 8.25
CA THR A 483 17.65 -15.12 9.66
C THR A 483 16.21 -14.77 10.00
N VAL A 484 15.35 -15.78 10.13
CA VAL A 484 13.98 -15.61 10.64
C VAL A 484 14.06 -15.65 12.17
N PRO A 485 13.57 -14.63 12.88
CA PRO A 485 13.56 -14.69 14.35
C PRO A 485 12.80 -15.92 14.86
N PRO A 486 13.24 -16.55 15.98
CA PRO A 486 12.56 -17.73 16.52
C PRO A 486 11.15 -17.44 17.02
N ALA A 487 10.88 -16.21 17.44
CA ALA A 487 9.58 -15.71 17.91
C ALA A 487 9.34 -14.29 17.38
N ASP A 488 8.16 -13.74 17.65
CA ASP A 488 7.89 -12.32 17.41
C ASP A 488 8.84 -11.44 18.22
N VAL A 489 9.25 -10.30 17.63
CA VAL A 489 10.25 -9.39 18.22
C VAL A 489 9.56 -8.14 18.75
N HIS A 490 9.96 -7.70 19.94
CA HIS A 490 9.46 -6.50 20.59
C HIS A 490 10.58 -5.46 20.71
N CYS A 491 10.46 -4.37 19.99
CA CYS A 491 11.38 -3.25 20.03
C CYS A 491 10.76 -2.07 20.79
N SER A 492 11.57 -1.19 21.36
CA SER A 492 11.12 0.03 22.02
C SER A 492 11.29 1.24 21.12
N GLY A 493 10.21 2.01 20.94
CA GLY A 493 10.21 3.26 20.20
C GLY A 493 10.58 4.48 21.04
N PRO A 494 10.70 5.67 20.42
CA PRO A 494 11.16 6.89 21.06
C PRO A 494 10.12 7.54 21.99
N GLY A 495 8.88 7.06 21.97
CA GLY A 495 7.76 7.73 22.66
C GLY A 495 7.17 8.89 21.89
N LEU A 496 6.49 9.78 22.62
CA LEU A 496 5.93 10.99 22.05
C LEU A 496 7.05 12.03 21.80
N PRO A 497 6.91 12.86 20.75
CA PRO A 497 7.97 13.79 20.38
C PRO A 497 8.14 14.88 21.44
N THR A 498 9.36 15.39 21.56
CA THR A 498 9.63 16.67 22.20
C THR A 498 9.39 17.77 21.15
N PRO A 499 8.62 18.83 21.47
CA PRO A 499 8.31 19.90 20.53
C PRO A 499 9.49 20.78 20.18
#